data_05d137dda72fa48594a90ea88668940b
#
_entry.id   05d137dda72fa48594a90ea88668940b
#
_cell.length_a   1.000
_cell.length_b   1.000
_cell.length_c   1.000
_cell.angle_alpha   90.00
_cell.angle_beta   90.00
_cell.angle_gamma   90.00
#
_symmetry.space_group_name_H-M   'P 1'
#
loop_
_entity.id
_entity.type
_entity.pdbx_description
1 polymer ?
#
loop_
_entity_poly.entity_id
_entity_poly.type
_entity_poly.pdbx_seq_one_letter_code
_entity_poly.pdbx_strand_id
1 'polypeptide(L)'
;QAEDGIRDVERSRGLGDVYKRQGCYHISLDLLAEEVGEIANLGIPGVLLFGLPAEKDSTGTGAYDPEGIIQEAIKVIKKAAPDLLVVTDVCLCEYTDHGHCGVIANGTVDNDQTLELLARSALSHVEAGADLVAPSAMMDGQVRAIRSTLDDAGLSTVPIMGYAAKYASAFYGPFRVAADSTPQFGDRRSYQMDPANSRMAMREIETDIAEGADIVMVKPALAYLDVIRQARDKFDYPLAAYNVSGEFSLVKAAAQQGWVDERAITMELLTAIRRAGADIIISYHAKEVASWLQGQE
;
A
#
# COMPACT_ATOMS: atom_id res chain seq x y z
N GLN A 1 -28.47 -22.47 2.91
CA GLN A 1 -28.74 -21.13 2.32
C GLN A 1 -28.56 -20.00 3.35
N ALA A 2 -28.86 -20.17 4.63
CA ALA A 2 -28.62 -19.16 5.66
C ALA A 2 -27.16 -19.09 6.13
N GLU A 3 -26.42 -20.19 6.05
CA GLU A 3 -24.99 -20.23 6.38
C GLU A 3 -24.11 -19.56 5.31
N ASP A 4 -24.50 -19.63 4.05
CA ASP A 4 -23.78 -18.95 2.96
C ASP A 4 -23.97 -17.43 3.01
N GLY A 5 -25.15 -16.94 3.37
CA GLY A 5 -25.41 -15.52 3.58
C GLY A 5 -24.66 -14.94 4.78
N ILE A 6 -24.46 -15.72 5.85
CA ILE A 6 -23.66 -15.31 7.02
C ILE A 6 -22.16 -15.31 6.67
N ARG A 7 -21.68 -16.25 5.89
CA ARG A 7 -20.29 -16.29 5.38
C ARG A 7 -19.99 -15.12 4.43
N ASP A 8 -20.93 -14.73 3.58
CA ASP A 8 -20.77 -13.57 2.69
C ASP A 8 -20.80 -12.25 3.46
N VAL A 9 -21.63 -12.11 4.48
CA VAL A 9 -21.65 -10.94 5.38
C VAL A 9 -20.39 -10.90 6.26
N GLU A 10 -19.86 -12.05 6.68
CA GLU A 10 -18.58 -12.10 7.40
C GLU A 10 -17.39 -11.84 6.47
N ARG A 11 -17.43 -12.26 5.21
CA ARG A 11 -16.45 -11.91 4.18
C ARG A 11 -16.48 -10.43 3.81
N SER A 12 -17.64 -9.79 3.83
CA SER A 12 -17.77 -8.36 3.53
C SER A 12 -17.44 -7.44 4.69
N ARG A 13 -17.42 -7.95 5.94
CA ARG A 13 -17.20 -7.13 7.17
C ARG A 13 -15.88 -7.38 7.88
N GLY A 14 -15.08 -8.35 7.49
CA GLY A 14 -13.90 -8.59 8.26
C GLY A 14 -12.83 -9.37 7.51
N LEU A 15 -11.67 -8.87 7.50
CA LEU A 15 -10.47 -9.66 7.60
C LEU A 15 -10.74 -10.67 8.68
N GLY A 16 -11.03 -11.91 8.32
CA GLY A 16 -11.33 -12.97 9.26
C GLY A 16 -10.55 -12.83 10.57
N ASP A 17 -10.65 -13.68 11.49
CA ASP A 17 -10.19 -13.57 12.88
C ASP A 17 -8.89 -12.81 13.21
N VAL A 18 -8.02 -12.53 12.21
CA VAL A 18 -6.73 -11.87 12.40
C VAL A 18 -6.86 -10.38 12.71
N TYR A 19 -7.85 -9.69 12.14
CA TYR A 19 -8.09 -8.26 12.39
C TYR A 19 -9.39 -7.95 13.12
N LYS A 20 -10.23 -8.93 13.44
CA LYS A 20 -11.51 -8.74 14.16
C LYS A 20 -11.42 -7.92 15.46
N ARG A 21 -10.20 -7.76 16.00
CA ARG A 21 -9.98 -7.02 17.25
C ARG A 21 -9.33 -5.64 17.05
N GLN A 22 -9.03 -5.22 15.80
CA GLN A 22 -8.23 -4.03 15.55
C GLN A 22 -8.91 -2.97 14.68
N GLY A 23 -10.17 -3.19 14.25
CA GLY A 23 -10.92 -2.19 13.48
C GLY A 23 -10.54 -2.08 12.00
N CYS A 24 -9.77 -3.04 11.46
CA CYS A 24 -9.47 -3.11 10.03
C CYS A 24 -10.30 -4.20 9.35
N TYR A 25 -10.82 -3.91 8.15
CA TYR A 25 -11.75 -4.78 7.44
C TYR A 25 -11.37 -4.93 5.95
N HIS A 26 -11.70 -6.07 5.36
CA HIS A 26 -11.87 -6.15 3.91
C HIS A 26 -13.21 -5.50 3.57
N ILE A 27 -13.22 -4.66 2.56
CA ILE A 27 -14.41 -3.93 2.14
C ILE A 27 -14.78 -4.44 0.75
N SER A 28 -16.02 -4.93 0.61
CA SER A 28 -16.57 -5.32 -0.67
C SER A 28 -17.04 -4.10 -1.47
N LEU A 29 -17.17 -4.25 -2.79
CA LEU A 29 -17.52 -3.15 -3.68
C LEU A 29 -18.87 -2.49 -3.32
N ASP A 30 -19.82 -3.26 -2.83
CA ASP A 30 -21.15 -2.78 -2.42
C ASP A 30 -21.10 -1.87 -1.17
N LEU A 31 -20.13 -2.09 -0.28
CA LEU A 31 -19.92 -1.27 0.94
C LEU A 31 -18.93 -0.12 0.73
N LEU A 32 -18.16 -0.17 -0.35
CA LEU A 32 -17.06 0.76 -0.58
C LEU A 32 -17.53 2.21 -0.71
N ALA A 33 -18.68 2.45 -1.29
CA ALA A 33 -19.26 3.79 -1.48
C ALA A 33 -19.56 4.47 -0.12
N GLU A 34 -20.06 3.70 0.87
CA GLU A 34 -20.32 4.19 2.23
C GLU A 34 -19.00 4.51 2.95
N GLU A 35 -18.04 3.60 2.90
CA GLU A 35 -16.72 3.76 3.56
C GLU A 35 -15.98 5.00 3.03
N VAL A 36 -15.94 5.20 1.71
CA VAL A 36 -15.23 6.38 1.16
C VAL A 36 -15.98 7.68 1.41
N GLY A 37 -17.30 7.63 1.56
CA GLY A 37 -18.09 8.78 2.02
C GLY A 37 -17.72 9.22 3.44
N GLU A 38 -17.54 8.27 4.36
CA GLU A 38 -17.04 8.55 5.71
C GLU A 38 -15.62 9.14 5.68
N ILE A 39 -14.71 8.55 4.90
CA ILE A 39 -13.34 9.00 4.74
C ILE A 39 -13.28 10.45 4.23
N ALA A 40 -14.07 10.76 3.20
CA ALA A 40 -14.14 12.11 2.64
C ALA A 40 -14.72 13.12 3.65
N ASN A 41 -15.75 12.75 4.41
CA ASN A 41 -16.33 13.60 5.46
C ASN A 41 -15.35 13.89 6.61
N LEU A 42 -14.41 12.99 6.88
CA LEU A 42 -13.32 13.21 7.83
C LEU A 42 -12.20 14.10 7.27
N GLY A 43 -12.30 14.55 6.02
CA GLY A 43 -11.28 15.40 5.38
C GLY A 43 -9.97 14.68 5.07
N ILE A 44 -9.98 13.35 5.01
CA ILE A 44 -8.83 12.56 4.59
C ILE A 44 -8.67 12.75 3.07
N PRO A 45 -7.49 13.16 2.58
CA PRO A 45 -7.33 13.60 1.19
C PRO A 45 -7.29 12.45 0.18
N GLY A 46 -6.97 11.24 0.60
CA GLY A 46 -6.82 10.12 -0.33
C GLY A 46 -6.77 8.75 0.35
N VAL A 47 -6.93 7.73 -0.45
CA VAL A 47 -6.89 6.31 -0.04
C VAL A 47 -5.88 5.54 -0.88
N LEU A 48 -5.23 4.55 -0.26
CA LEU A 48 -4.35 3.60 -0.94
C LEU A 48 -5.03 2.24 -1.00
N LEU A 49 -5.26 1.74 -2.21
CA LEU A 49 -6.00 0.50 -2.47
C LEU A 49 -5.07 -0.71 -2.63
N PHE A 50 -5.50 -1.83 -2.05
CA PHE A 50 -4.94 -3.16 -2.24
C PHE A 50 -6.08 -4.09 -2.64
N GLY A 51 -5.90 -4.86 -3.73
CA GLY A 51 -6.94 -5.75 -4.25
C GLY A 51 -6.81 -7.16 -3.73
N LEU A 52 -7.95 -7.80 -3.43
CA LEU A 52 -8.03 -9.22 -3.16
C LEU A 52 -8.91 -9.85 -4.24
N PRO A 53 -8.31 -10.46 -5.28
CA PRO A 53 -9.06 -11.11 -6.34
C PRO A 53 -9.73 -12.40 -5.83
N ALA A 54 -10.83 -12.80 -6.49
CA ALA A 54 -11.50 -14.05 -6.19
C ALA A 54 -10.65 -15.28 -6.56
N GLU A 55 -9.84 -15.15 -7.60
CA GLU A 55 -8.95 -16.21 -8.09
C GLU A 55 -7.53 -15.64 -8.27
N LYS A 56 -6.55 -16.50 -8.07
CA LYS A 56 -5.12 -16.17 -8.23
C LYS A 56 -4.50 -17.14 -9.23
N ASP A 57 -3.48 -16.68 -9.95
CA ASP A 57 -2.74 -17.51 -10.88
C ASP A 57 -1.23 -17.25 -10.78
N SER A 58 -0.42 -17.97 -11.55
CA SER A 58 1.03 -17.89 -11.46
C SER A 58 1.64 -16.57 -11.97
N THR A 59 0.89 -15.77 -12.70
CA THR A 59 1.33 -14.49 -13.30
C THR A 59 0.56 -13.29 -12.80
N GLY A 60 -0.46 -13.51 -11.93
CA GLY A 60 -1.25 -12.45 -11.32
C GLY A 60 -2.11 -11.68 -12.33
N THR A 61 -2.78 -12.39 -13.26
CA THR A 61 -3.55 -11.77 -14.37
C THR A 61 -4.65 -10.83 -13.87
N GLY A 62 -5.24 -11.09 -12.71
CA GLY A 62 -6.24 -10.22 -12.09
C GLY A 62 -5.74 -8.81 -11.75
N ALA A 63 -4.42 -8.59 -11.69
CA ALA A 63 -3.85 -7.26 -11.39
C ALA A 63 -4.08 -6.25 -12.52
N TYR A 64 -4.11 -6.72 -13.76
CA TYR A 64 -4.26 -5.89 -14.97
C TYR A 64 -5.53 -6.19 -15.78
N ASP A 65 -6.46 -6.94 -15.20
CA ASP A 65 -7.77 -7.16 -15.78
C ASP A 65 -8.58 -5.85 -15.77
N PRO A 66 -9.12 -5.35 -16.90
CA PRO A 66 -9.96 -4.14 -16.95
C PRO A 66 -11.23 -4.22 -16.08
N GLU A 67 -11.67 -5.43 -15.75
CA GLU A 67 -12.80 -5.72 -14.84
C GLU A 67 -12.30 -6.25 -13.47
N GLY A 68 -11.01 -6.08 -13.19
CA GLY A 68 -10.39 -6.50 -11.92
C GLY A 68 -10.94 -5.75 -10.71
N ILE A 69 -10.72 -6.33 -9.53
CA ILE A 69 -11.27 -5.79 -8.27
C ILE A 69 -10.83 -4.34 -7.99
N ILE A 70 -9.60 -3.96 -8.33
CA ILE A 70 -9.10 -2.58 -8.15
C ILE A 70 -9.72 -1.65 -9.17
N GLN A 71 -9.81 -2.04 -10.44
CA GLN A 71 -10.40 -1.26 -11.50
C GLN A 71 -11.88 -0.94 -11.20
N GLU A 72 -12.63 -1.92 -10.72
CA GLU A 72 -14.01 -1.71 -10.27
C GLU A 72 -14.10 -0.85 -9.00
N ALA A 73 -13.19 -1.06 -8.02
CA ALA A 73 -13.14 -0.22 -6.83
C ALA A 73 -12.89 1.25 -7.16
N ILE A 74 -11.97 1.54 -8.08
CA ILE A 74 -11.68 2.91 -8.53
C ILE A 74 -12.95 3.57 -9.08
N LYS A 75 -13.69 2.88 -9.96
CA LYS A 75 -14.94 3.39 -10.57
C LYS A 75 -15.98 3.70 -9.49
N VAL A 76 -16.13 2.82 -8.48
CA VAL A 76 -17.05 3.04 -7.36
C VAL A 76 -16.63 4.26 -6.54
N ILE A 77 -15.34 4.39 -6.20
CA ILE A 77 -14.83 5.51 -5.40
C ILE A 77 -15.00 6.84 -6.15
N LYS A 78 -14.59 6.90 -7.41
CA LYS A 78 -14.69 8.12 -8.22
C LYS A 78 -16.14 8.57 -8.43
N LYS A 79 -17.09 7.65 -8.42
CA LYS A 79 -18.51 7.96 -8.45
C LYS A 79 -19.03 8.48 -7.11
N ALA A 80 -18.58 7.90 -5.98
CA ALA A 80 -19.09 8.23 -4.64
C ALA A 80 -18.41 9.47 -4.03
N ALA A 81 -17.12 9.64 -4.26
CA ALA A 81 -16.29 10.71 -3.73
C ALA A 81 -15.28 11.19 -4.80
N PRO A 82 -15.71 11.97 -5.80
CA PRO A 82 -14.90 12.33 -6.98
C PRO A 82 -13.63 13.11 -6.64
N ASP A 83 -13.63 13.87 -5.55
CA ASP A 83 -12.49 14.68 -5.09
C ASP A 83 -11.50 13.89 -4.22
N LEU A 84 -11.85 12.68 -3.79
CA LEU A 84 -10.94 11.82 -3.03
C LEU A 84 -9.84 11.27 -3.94
N LEU A 85 -8.58 11.47 -3.56
CA LEU A 85 -7.45 10.92 -4.30
C LEU A 85 -7.41 9.39 -4.17
N VAL A 86 -7.39 8.72 -5.31
CA VAL A 86 -7.28 7.26 -5.38
C VAL A 86 -5.86 6.90 -5.78
N VAL A 87 -5.12 6.36 -4.81
CA VAL A 87 -3.78 5.80 -5.00
C VAL A 87 -3.92 4.28 -5.10
N THR A 88 -3.24 3.66 -6.04
CA THR A 88 -3.26 2.20 -6.19
C THR A 88 -1.89 1.60 -5.96
N ASP A 89 -1.81 0.58 -5.12
CA ASP A 89 -0.62 -0.26 -5.03
C ASP A 89 -0.42 -1.03 -6.33
N VAL A 90 0.82 -1.04 -6.84
CA VAL A 90 1.17 -1.80 -8.04
C VAL A 90 2.13 -2.90 -7.65
N CYS A 91 1.57 -4.09 -7.46
CA CYS A 91 2.27 -5.31 -7.08
C CYS A 91 1.49 -6.53 -7.60
N LEU A 92 2.15 -7.67 -7.71
CA LEU A 92 1.51 -8.92 -8.10
C LEU A 92 1.23 -9.85 -6.91
N CYS A 93 1.73 -9.58 -5.71
CA CYS A 93 1.69 -10.55 -4.61
C CYS A 93 0.29 -10.86 -4.07
N GLU A 94 -0.67 -9.99 -4.25
CA GLU A 94 -2.08 -10.22 -3.92
C GLU A 94 -2.78 -11.10 -4.96
N TYR A 95 -2.24 -11.15 -6.18
CA TYR A 95 -2.83 -11.79 -7.37
C TYR A 95 -2.14 -13.10 -7.75
N THR A 96 -0.90 -13.32 -7.29
CA THR A 96 -0.17 -14.57 -7.57
C THR A 96 -0.53 -15.66 -6.56
N ASP A 97 -0.67 -16.88 -7.04
CA ASP A 97 -0.95 -18.08 -6.24
C ASP A 97 0.20 -18.45 -5.30
N HIS A 98 1.42 -18.07 -5.63
CA HIS A 98 2.63 -18.27 -4.84
C HIS A 98 2.97 -17.10 -3.87
N GLY A 99 2.27 -15.97 -3.93
CA GLY A 99 2.43 -14.84 -3.02
C GLY A 99 3.73 -14.03 -3.16
N HIS A 100 4.54 -14.23 -4.20
CA HIS A 100 5.67 -13.35 -4.52
C HIS A 100 5.24 -12.15 -5.36
N CYS A 101 6.05 -11.07 -5.31
CA CYS A 101 5.74 -9.80 -5.97
C CYS A 101 6.00 -9.78 -7.48
N GLY A 102 6.36 -10.89 -8.08
CA GLY A 102 6.68 -10.99 -9.51
C GLY A 102 6.60 -12.42 -10.04
N VAL A 103 6.85 -12.54 -11.34
CA VAL A 103 6.87 -13.82 -12.07
C VAL A 103 7.98 -14.71 -11.54
N ILE A 104 7.70 -16.00 -11.35
CA ILE A 104 8.71 -16.97 -10.91
C ILE A 104 9.32 -17.65 -12.14
N ALA A 105 10.65 -17.54 -12.30
CA ALA A 105 11.44 -18.28 -13.24
C ALA A 105 12.63 -18.93 -12.52
N ASN A 106 12.89 -20.20 -12.79
CA ASN A 106 13.99 -20.97 -12.18
C ASN A 106 14.01 -20.91 -10.64
N GLY A 107 12.83 -20.84 -9.98
CA GLY A 107 12.70 -20.83 -8.53
C GLY A 107 12.97 -19.47 -7.85
N THR A 108 13.14 -18.41 -8.63
CA THR A 108 13.33 -17.03 -8.15
C THR A 108 12.39 -16.08 -8.87
N VAL A 109 12.20 -14.87 -8.33
CA VAL A 109 11.47 -13.81 -9.04
C VAL A 109 12.33 -13.33 -10.23
N ASP A 110 11.75 -13.33 -11.41
CA ASP A 110 12.34 -12.76 -12.62
C ASP A 110 11.97 -11.28 -12.73
N ASN A 111 12.98 -10.43 -12.58
CA ASN A 111 12.80 -8.98 -12.58
C ASN A 111 12.19 -8.49 -13.91
N ASP A 112 12.81 -8.84 -15.02
CA ASP A 112 12.50 -8.24 -16.32
C ASP A 112 11.11 -8.66 -16.83
N GLN A 113 10.73 -9.92 -16.66
CA GLN A 113 9.37 -10.37 -16.97
C GLN A 113 8.32 -9.71 -16.08
N THR A 114 8.67 -9.40 -14.83
CA THR A 114 7.77 -8.75 -13.89
C THR A 114 7.50 -7.30 -14.28
N LEU A 115 8.50 -6.58 -14.81
CA LEU A 115 8.35 -5.16 -15.18
C LEU A 115 7.21 -4.92 -16.17
N GLU A 116 7.05 -5.79 -17.17
CA GLU A 116 5.96 -5.69 -18.15
C GLU A 116 4.58 -5.79 -17.48
N LEU A 117 4.43 -6.74 -16.55
CA LEU A 117 3.14 -6.94 -15.86
C LEU A 117 2.82 -5.80 -14.89
N LEU A 118 3.83 -5.25 -14.20
CA LEU A 118 3.64 -4.07 -13.34
C LEU A 118 3.24 -2.85 -14.17
N ALA A 119 3.86 -2.63 -15.31
CA ALA A 119 3.52 -1.52 -16.20
C ALA A 119 2.09 -1.65 -16.75
N ARG A 120 1.66 -2.86 -17.14
CA ARG A 120 0.28 -3.15 -17.56
C ARG A 120 -0.72 -2.92 -16.42
N SER A 121 -0.38 -3.35 -15.20
CA SER A 121 -1.24 -3.12 -14.02
C SER A 121 -1.42 -1.64 -13.74
N ALA A 122 -0.33 -0.86 -13.74
CA ALA A 122 -0.38 0.57 -13.55
C ALA A 122 -1.24 1.27 -14.61
N LEU A 123 -1.06 0.93 -15.89
CA LEU A 123 -1.86 1.47 -16.99
C LEU A 123 -3.35 1.16 -16.80
N SER A 124 -3.69 -0.09 -16.51
CA SER A 124 -5.07 -0.52 -16.28
C SER A 124 -5.74 0.23 -15.11
N HIS A 125 -5.00 0.48 -14.01
CA HIS A 125 -5.49 1.29 -12.90
C HIS A 125 -5.76 2.74 -13.29
N VAL A 126 -4.86 3.36 -14.06
CA VAL A 126 -5.02 4.75 -14.52
C VAL A 126 -6.19 4.87 -15.51
N GLU A 127 -6.33 3.92 -16.43
CA GLU A 127 -7.48 3.86 -17.36
C GLU A 127 -8.82 3.70 -16.63
N ALA A 128 -8.82 3.03 -15.47
CA ALA A 128 -9.99 2.94 -14.61
C ALA A 128 -10.27 4.23 -13.81
N GLY A 129 -9.33 5.18 -13.74
CA GLY A 129 -9.47 6.48 -13.09
C GLY A 129 -8.65 6.69 -11.83
N ALA A 130 -7.60 5.89 -11.58
CA ALA A 130 -6.67 6.16 -10.49
C ALA A 130 -5.94 7.50 -10.70
N ASP A 131 -5.77 8.28 -9.62
CA ASP A 131 -5.08 9.57 -9.66
C ASP A 131 -3.57 9.42 -9.55
N LEU A 132 -3.10 8.33 -8.92
CA LEU A 132 -1.69 8.07 -8.65
C LEU A 132 -1.44 6.57 -8.54
N VAL A 133 -0.33 6.10 -9.07
CA VAL A 133 0.11 4.69 -8.96
C VAL A 133 1.33 4.57 -8.06
N ALA A 134 1.36 3.50 -7.24
CA ALA A 134 2.37 3.33 -6.21
C ALA A 134 3.06 1.95 -6.33
N PRO A 135 4.10 1.80 -7.18
CA PRO A 135 4.79 0.53 -7.38
C PRO A 135 5.52 0.08 -6.11
N SER A 136 5.15 -1.11 -5.63
CA SER A 136 5.62 -1.68 -4.37
C SER A 136 6.34 -3.03 -4.50
N ALA A 137 6.49 -3.55 -5.71
CA ALA A 137 7.05 -4.87 -5.96
C ALA A 137 8.56 -4.96 -5.69
N MET A 138 9.26 -3.82 -5.66
CA MET A 138 10.72 -3.72 -5.49
C MET A 138 11.50 -4.40 -6.63
N MET A 139 11.01 -4.26 -7.85
CA MET A 139 11.76 -4.67 -9.04
C MET A 139 12.63 -3.52 -9.53
N ASP A 140 13.87 -3.83 -9.88
CA ASP A 140 14.78 -2.85 -10.46
C ASP A 140 14.22 -2.31 -11.78
N GLY A 141 14.09 -0.98 -11.90
CA GLY A 141 13.53 -0.33 -13.10
C GLY A 141 12.00 -0.28 -13.14
N GLN A 142 11.29 -0.66 -12.07
CA GLN A 142 9.82 -0.65 -12.06
C GLN A 142 9.22 0.73 -12.30
N VAL A 143 9.81 1.79 -11.73
CA VAL A 143 9.34 3.17 -11.94
C VAL A 143 9.48 3.57 -13.40
N ARG A 144 10.65 3.30 -14.01
CA ARG A 144 10.91 3.61 -15.42
C ARG A 144 9.95 2.86 -16.35
N ALA A 145 9.71 1.57 -16.10
CA ALA A 145 8.82 0.76 -16.93
C ALA A 145 7.40 1.32 -16.91
N ILE A 146 6.88 1.67 -15.71
CA ILE A 146 5.58 2.28 -15.54
C ILE A 146 5.52 3.66 -16.17
N ARG A 147 6.51 4.53 -15.94
CA ARG A 147 6.56 5.87 -16.51
C ARG A 147 6.53 5.83 -18.04
N SER A 148 7.39 4.99 -18.66
CA SER A 148 7.41 4.84 -20.10
C SER A 148 6.06 4.39 -20.66
N THR A 149 5.42 3.40 -20.03
CA THR A 149 4.12 2.89 -20.48
C THR A 149 3.00 3.94 -20.36
N LEU A 150 2.99 4.71 -19.28
CA LEU A 150 2.01 5.80 -19.10
C LEU A 150 2.26 6.94 -20.11
N ASP A 151 3.52 7.30 -20.37
CA ASP A 151 3.87 8.34 -21.35
C ASP A 151 3.47 7.93 -22.77
N ASP A 152 3.74 6.69 -23.16
CA ASP A 152 3.36 6.14 -24.46
C ASP A 152 1.83 6.11 -24.66
N ALA A 153 1.08 5.94 -23.56
CA ALA A 153 -0.38 6.02 -23.56
C ALA A 153 -0.92 7.47 -23.50
N GLY A 154 -0.07 8.50 -23.47
CA GLY A 154 -0.48 9.90 -23.34
C GLY A 154 -0.88 10.33 -21.93
N LEU A 155 -0.53 9.54 -20.91
CA LEU A 155 -0.89 9.73 -19.50
C LEU A 155 0.30 10.29 -18.67
N SER A 156 1.14 11.12 -19.29
CA SER A 156 2.38 11.67 -18.71
C SER A 156 2.17 12.53 -17.45
N THR A 157 0.95 12.99 -17.19
CA THR A 157 0.62 13.81 -16.01
C THR A 157 0.24 12.98 -14.78
N VAL A 158 0.11 11.67 -14.90
CA VAL A 158 -0.20 10.80 -13.76
C VAL A 158 1.05 10.61 -12.90
N PRO A 159 1.02 11.01 -11.62
CA PRO A 159 2.18 10.87 -10.76
C PRO A 159 2.45 9.43 -10.33
N ILE A 160 3.72 9.13 -10.06
CA ILE A 160 4.19 7.85 -9.54
C ILE A 160 4.77 8.05 -8.14
N MET A 161 4.24 7.34 -7.14
CA MET A 161 4.79 7.27 -5.79
C MET A 161 5.59 5.97 -5.63
N GLY A 162 6.90 6.04 -5.85
CA GLY A 162 7.78 4.88 -5.72
C GLY A 162 7.92 4.44 -4.25
N TYR A 163 7.77 3.14 -3.98
CA TYR A 163 8.18 2.55 -2.71
C TYR A 163 9.71 2.42 -2.68
N ALA A 164 10.39 3.54 -2.84
CA ALA A 164 11.80 3.63 -3.14
C ALA A 164 12.72 3.01 -2.05
N ALA A 165 12.29 3.06 -0.78
CA ALA A 165 13.00 2.44 0.33
C ALA A 165 12.08 1.50 1.10
N LYS A 166 11.78 0.32 0.54
CA LYS A 166 10.98 -0.72 1.17
C LYS A 166 11.87 -1.84 1.71
N TYR A 167 11.96 -1.93 3.02
CA TYR A 167 12.78 -2.91 3.71
C TYR A 167 12.08 -4.25 3.90
N ALA A 168 12.85 -5.35 3.90
CA ALA A 168 12.37 -6.64 4.38
C ALA A 168 12.07 -6.54 5.88
N SER A 169 10.79 -6.68 6.26
CA SER A 169 10.37 -6.37 7.62
C SER A 169 9.39 -7.39 8.18
N ALA A 170 9.56 -7.68 9.47
CA ALA A 170 8.60 -8.47 10.26
C ALA A 170 7.29 -7.70 10.51
N PHE A 171 7.31 -6.37 10.42
CA PHE A 171 6.11 -5.54 10.57
C PHE A 171 5.06 -5.72 9.47
N TYR A 172 5.37 -6.50 8.41
CA TYR A 172 4.37 -6.83 7.37
C TYR A 172 3.53 -8.07 7.71
N GLY A 173 3.81 -8.75 8.83
CA GLY A 173 3.11 -9.98 9.20
C GLY A 173 1.59 -9.87 9.11
N PRO A 174 0.94 -8.91 9.80
CA PRO A 174 -0.50 -8.74 9.73
C PRO A 174 -1.02 -8.50 8.30
N PHE A 175 -0.38 -7.64 7.53
CA PHE A 175 -0.77 -7.37 6.14
C PHE A 175 -0.68 -8.63 5.24
N ARG A 176 0.38 -9.44 5.38
CA ARG A 176 0.53 -10.65 4.54
C ARG A 176 -0.61 -11.64 4.73
N VAL A 177 -1.07 -11.78 5.98
CA VAL A 177 -2.24 -12.61 6.29
C VAL A 177 -3.51 -11.98 5.72
N ALA A 178 -3.66 -10.68 5.89
CA ALA A 178 -4.80 -9.92 5.40
C ALA A 178 -4.97 -9.98 3.89
N ALA A 179 -3.89 -9.71 3.18
CA ALA A 179 -3.85 -9.68 1.72
C ALA A 179 -3.72 -11.08 1.10
N ASP A 180 -3.75 -12.14 1.93
CA ASP A 180 -3.51 -13.52 1.49
C ASP A 180 -2.30 -13.60 0.55
N SER A 181 -1.21 -12.90 0.92
CA SER A 181 0.00 -12.71 0.12
C SER A 181 1.25 -13.26 0.80
N THR A 182 1.09 -14.21 1.71
CA THR A 182 2.23 -14.88 2.33
C THR A 182 2.95 -15.74 1.29
N PRO A 183 4.27 -15.56 1.09
CA PRO A 183 5.02 -16.41 0.16
C PRO A 183 4.87 -17.88 0.48
N GLN A 184 4.55 -18.69 -0.52
CA GLN A 184 4.39 -20.15 -0.39
C GLN A 184 5.74 -20.87 -0.28
N PHE A 185 6.82 -20.23 -0.67
CA PHE A 185 8.20 -20.72 -0.54
C PHE A 185 9.16 -19.53 -0.34
N GLY A 186 10.34 -19.79 0.25
CA GLY A 186 11.36 -18.76 0.47
C GLY A 186 10.88 -17.56 1.30
N ASP A 187 11.40 -16.41 0.95
CA ASP A 187 11.01 -15.11 1.53
C ASP A 187 11.20 -13.99 0.48
N ARG A 188 10.99 -12.72 0.90
CA ARG A 188 11.12 -11.57 -0.01
C ARG A 188 12.45 -10.82 0.14
N ARG A 189 13.43 -11.38 0.85
CA ARG A 189 14.71 -10.70 1.11
C ARG A 189 15.60 -10.59 -0.12
N SER A 190 15.32 -11.40 -1.16
CA SER A 190 16.06 -11.33 -2.42
C SER A 190 15.81 -10.05 -3.22
N TYR A 191 14.68 -9.36 -2.95
CA TYR A 191 14.29 -8.13 -3.65
C TYR A 191 13.79 -7.00 -2.73
N GLN A 192 13.52 -7.25 -1.46
CA GLN A 192 13.32 -6.19 -0.48
C GLN A 192 14.64 -5.85 0.21
N MET A 193 14.82 -4.59 0.59
CA MET A 193 16.08 -4.09 1.14
C MET A 193 16.45 -4.74 2.47
N ASP A 194 17.75 -4.90 2.71
CA ASP A 194 18.29 -5.36 3.98
C ASP A 194 18.04 -4.31 5.09
N PRO A 195 17.37 -4.69 6.20
CA PRO A 195 17.12 -3.78 7.32
C PRO A 195 18.37 -3.15 7.93
N ALA A 196 19.54 -3.78 7.80
CA ALA A 196 20.80 -3.27 8.33
C ALA A 196 21.47 -2.22 7.41
N ASN A 197 20.95 -1.99 6.19
CA ASN A 197 21.62 -1.17 5.18
C ASN A 197 20.87 0.13 4.86
N SER A 198 21.20 1.21 5.59
CA SER A 198 20.61 2.54 5.31
C SER A 198 21.20 3.21 4.05
N ARG A 199 22.44 2.86 3.65
CA ARG A 199 23.10 3.48 2.49
C ARG A 199 22.45 3.08 1.17
N MET A 200 21.92 1.86 1.10
CA MET A 200 21.19 1.37 -0.07
C MET A 200 19.92 2.21 -0.29
N ALA A 201 19.20 2.58 0.77
CA ALA A 201 18.00 3.39 0.65
C ALA A 201 18.23 4.70 -0.11
N MET A 202 19.34 5.38 0.17
CA MET A 202 19.65 6.64 -0.52
C MET A 202 19.95 6.44 -2.01
N ARG A 203 20.48 5.29 -2.39
CA ARG A 203 20.72 4.94 -3.80
C ARG A 203 19.42 4.58 -4.51
N GLU A 204 18.60 3.76 -3.90
CA GLU A 204 17.31 3.36 -4.46
C GLU A 204 16.39 4.57 -4.65
N ILE A 205 16.30 5.48 -3.67
CA ILE A 205 15.55 6.72 -3.81
C ILE A 205 16.08 7.58 -4.97
N GLU A 206 17.40 7.72 -5.09
CA GLU A 206 18.02 8.47 -6.19
C GLU A 206 17.73 7.84 -7.55
N THR A 207 17.72 6.51 -7.62
CA THR A 207 17.40 5.75 -8.83
C THR A 207 15.94 5.91 -9.21
N ASP A 208 15.00 5.75 -8.28
CA ASP A 208 13.56 5.93 -8.54
C ASP A 208 13.25 7.36 -9.01
N ILE A 209 13.90 8.38 -8.42
CA ILE A 209 13.80 9.78 -8.89
C ILE A 209 14.29 9.91 -10.33
N ALA A 210 15.45 9.33 -10.66
CA ALA A 210 16.01 9.37 -12.01
C ALA A 210 15.17 8.59 -13.02
N GLU A 211 14.39 7.63 -12.57
CA GLU A 211 13.44 6.84 -13.37
C GLU A 211 12.09 7.52 -13.56
N GLY A 212 11.81 8.62 -12.86
CA GLY A 212 10.61 9.42 -13.02
C GLY A 212 9.59 9.30 -11.88
N ALA A 213 10.00 8.90 -10.67
CA ALA A 213 9.14 9.00 -9.49
C ALA A 213 8.90 10.47 -9.11
N ASP A 214 7.64 10.84 -8.88
CA ASP A 214 7.22 12.16 -8.43
C ASP A 214 7.22 12.28 -6.90
N ILE A 215 6.95 11.17 -6.23
CA ILE A 215 6.93 11.02 -4.78
C ILE A 215 7.75 9.79 -4.43
N VAL A 216 8.58 9.89 -3.38
CA VAL A 216 9.36 8.76 -2.88
C VAL A 216 8.87 8.33 -1.50
N MET A 217 8.92 7.04 -1.21
CA MET A 217 8.37 6.48 0.03
C MET A 217 9.37 5.64 0.78
N VAL A 218 9.38 5.79 2.11
CA VAL A 218 10.06 4.88 3.05
C VAL A 218 9.03 3.98 3.73
N LYS A 219 9.28 2.66 3.72
CA LYS A 219 8.41 1.64 4.32
C LYS A 219 9.23 0.52 4.97
N PRO A 220 9.02 0.17 6.24
CA PRO A 220 8.13 0.80 7.25
C PRO A 220 8.61 2.18 7.72
N ALA A 221 7.83 2.85 8.58
CA ALA A 221 8.15 4.20 9.05
C ALA A 221 8.90 4.23 10.40
N LEU A 222 8.33 3.64 11.47
CA LEU A 222 8.79 3.87 12.85
C LEU A 222 10.21 3.36 13.11
N ALA A 223 10.56 2.18 12.59
CA ALA A 223 11.90 1.61 12.76
C ALA A 223 12.95 2.23 11.82
N TYR A 224 12.54 3.17 10.94
CA TYR A 224 13.37 3.77 9.87
C TYR A 224 13.26 5.30 9.83
N LEU A 225 13.04 5.94 11.00
CA LEU A 225 12.98 7.40 11.11
C LEU A 225 14.31 8.06 10.69
N ASP A 226 15.42 7.40 10.91
CA ASP A 226 16.75 7.81 10.45
C ASP A 226 16.86 7.82 8.93
N VAL A 227 16.27 6.85 8.24
CA VAL A 227 16.20 6.79 6.77
C VAL A 227 15.30 7.90 6.22
N ILE A 228 14.13 8.12 6.85
CA ILE A 228 13.24 9.23 6.51
C ILE A 228 13.98 10.56 6.66
N ARG A 229 14.75 10.74 7.75
CA ARG A 229 15.53 11.95 7.97
C ARG A 229 16.63 12.13 6.92
N GLN A 230 17.38 11.08 6.62
CA GLN A 230 18.43 11.10 5.58
C GLN A 230 17.85 11.40 4.20
N ALA A 231 16.71 10.82 3.85
CA ALA A 231 16.03 11.09 2.59
C ALA A 231 15.61 12.55 2.48
N ARG A 232 15.01 13.12 3.55
CA ARG A 232 14.61 14.52 3.60
C ARG A 232 15.80 15.48 3.48
N ASP A 233 16.94 15.14 4.08
CA ASP A 233 18.13 15.99 4.04
C ASP A 233 18.83 15.96 2.67
N LYS A 234 18.67 14.85 1.92
CA LYS A 234 19.35 14.65 0.64
C LYS A 234 18.50 15.05 -0.57
N PHE A 235 17.18 14.86 -0.51
CA PHE A 235 16.29 15.00 -1.66
C PHE A 235 15.18 16.04 -1.41
N ASP A 236 14.98 16.95 -2.37
CA ASP A 236 13.90 17.93 -2.36
C ASP A 236 12.69 17.43 -3.18
N TYR A 237 12.20 16.24 -2.79
CA TYR A 237 11.01 15.58 -3.35
C TYR A 237 9.96 15.39 -2.27
N PRO A 238 8.67 15.33 -2.63
CA PRO A 238 7.64 14.90 -1.69
C PRO A 238 7.99 13.52 -1.11
N LEU A 239 8.01 13.42 0.22
CA LEU A 239 8.44 12.23 0.94
C LEU A 239 7.26 11.60 1.67
N ALA A 240 6.89 10.40 1.27
CA ALA A 240 5.90 9.59 1.95
C ALA A 240 6.55 8.63 2.95
N ALA A 241 5.86 8.33 4.03
CA ALA A 241 6.23 7.31 4.99
C ALA A 241 5.04 6.43 5.34
N TYR A 242 5.22 5.10 5.31
CA TYR A 242 4.15 4.16 5.59
C TYR A 242 4.25 3.59 7.00
N ASN A 243 3.33 4.01 7.86
CA ASN A 243 3.08 3.40 9.16
C ASN A 243 2.29 2.10 8.94
N VAL A 244 3.01 0.96 8.95
CA VAL A 244 2.51 -0.31 8.43
C VAL A 244 1.69 -1.10 9.46
N SER A 245 1.09 -2.19 8.99
CA SER A 245 0.15 -3.02 9.76
C SER A 245 0.71 -3.54 11.09
N GLY A 246 1.98 -3.95 11.14
CA GLY A 246 2.61 -4.41 12.38
C GLY A 246 2.85 -3.28 13.37
N GLU A 247 3.21 -2.08 12.90
CA GLU A 247 3.36 -0.90 13.74
C GLU A 247 2.00 -0.49 14.35
N PHE A 248 0.94 -0.47 13.53
CA PHE A 248 -0.44 -0.28 13.96
C PHE A 248 -0.87 -1.33 15.00
N SER A 249 -0.63 -2.62 14.71
CA SER A 249 -1.02 -3.72 15.60
C SER A 249 -0.34 -3.67 16.96
N LEU A 250 0.92 -3.23 17.04
CA LEU A 250 1.64 -3.05 18.31
C LEU A 250 0.96 -2.00 19.20
N VAL A 251 0.53 -0.87 18.62
CA VAL A 251 -0.18 0.18 19.35
C VAL A 251 -1.52 -0.36 19.87
N LYS A 252 -2.33 -0.97 18.99
CA LYS A 252 -3.64 -1.53 19.36
C LYS A 252 -3.51 -2.59 20.47
N ALA A 253 -2.54 -3.50 20.36
CA ALA A 253 -2.32 -4.55 21.34
C ALA A 253 -1.90 -3.98 22.72
N ALA A 254 -0.99 -3.01 22.77
CA ALA A 254 -0.56 -2.38 23.99
C ALA A 254 -1.69 -1.57 24.66
N ALA A 255 -2.48 -0.86 23.86
CA ALA A 255 -3.63 -0.10 24.33
C ALA A 255 -4.73 -1.03 24.91
N GLN A 256 -5.04 -2.15 24.25
CA GLN A 256 -5.99 -3.14 24.75
C GLN A 256 -5.59 -3.75 26.10
N GLN A 257 -4.30 -3.81 26.41
CA GLN A 257 -3.79 -4.24 27.69
C GLN A 257 -3.74 -3.12 28.74
N GLY A 258 -4.10 -1.90 28.39
CA GLY A 258 -4.02 -0.74 29.26
C GLY A 258 -2.59 -0.27 29.57
N TRP A 259 -1.60 -0.69 28.79
CA TRP A 259 -0.19 -0.31 29.00
C TRP A 259 0.14 1.08 28.49
N VAL A 260 -0.61 1.56 27.51
CA VAL A 260 -0.47 2.89 26.91
C VAL A 260 -1.83 3.50 26.64
N ASP A 261 -1.91 4.83 26.63
CA ASP A 261 -3.06 5.56 26.08
C ASP A 261 -2.97 5.55 24.55
N GLU A 262 -3.99 4.99 23.89
CA GLU A 262 -4.00 4.77 22.46
C GLU A 262 -3.88 6.06 21.65
N ARG A 263 -4.66 7.08 22.02
CA ARG A 263 -4.66 8.38 21.32
C ARG A 263 -3.31 9.09 21.50
N ALA A 264 -2.81 9.15 22.74
CA ALA A 264 -1.55 9.81 23.02
C ALA A 264 -0.37 9.17 22.28
N ILE A 265 -0.23 7.85 22.34
CA ILE A 265 0.88 7.15 21.69
C ILE A 265 0.77 7.24 20.16
N THR A 266 -0.43 7.11 19.58
CA THR A 266 -0.64 7.24 18.14
C THR A 266 -0.22 8.62 17.65
N MET A 267 -0.67 9.68 18.33
CA MET A 267 -0.31 11.06 17.97
C MET A 267 1.20 11.31 18.11
N GLU A 268 1.84 10.75 19.13
CA GLU A 268 3.29 10.87 19.31
C GLU A 268 4.07 10.19 18.19
N LEU A 269 3.67 8.96 17.80
CA LEU A 269 4.32 8.19 16.74
C LEU A 269 4.17 8.87 15.36
N LEU A 270 2.97 9.34 15.01
CA LEU A 270 2.76 10.04 13.74
C LEU A 270 3.48 11.40 13.72
N THR A 271 3.54 12.08 14.86
CA THR A 271 4.35 13.31 15.02
C THR A 271 5.85 13.01 14.84
N ALA A 272 6.33 11.89 15.36
CA ALA A 272 7.73 11.47 15.16
C ALA A 272 8.06 11.22 13.69
N ILE A 273 7.16 10.56 12.95
CA ILE A 273 7.30 10.33 11.50
C ILE A 273 7.32 11.69 10.76
N ARG A 274 6.39 12.59 11.08
CA ARG A 274 6.35 13.94 10.49
C ARG A 274 7.62 14.74 10.81
N ARG A 275 8.08 14.72 12.05
CA ARG A 275 9.30 15.38 12.51
C ARG A 275 10.55 14.82 11.82
N ALA A 276 10.59 13.52 11.50
CA ALA A 276 11.67 12.92 10.74
C ALA A 276 11.75 13.48 9.30
N GLY A 277 10.66 14.00 8.75
CA GLY A 277 10.67 14.70 7.46
C GLY A 277 9.61 14.25 6.46
N ALA A 278 8.72 13.33 6.82
CA ALA A 278 7.64 12.89 5.93
C ALA A 278 6.66 14.04 5.65
N ASP A 279 6.31 14.27 4.38
CA ASP A 279 5.24 15.16 3.95
C ASP A 279 3.89 14.47 3.95
N ILE A 280 3.89 13.18 3.58
CA ILE A 280 2.72 12.32 3.47
C ILE A 280 2.90 11.14 4.44
N ILE A 281 1.89 10.88 5.24
CA ILE A 281 1.87 9.71 6.14
C ILE A 281 0.73 8.80 5.73
N ILE A 282 1.06 7.57 5.34
CA ILE A 282 0.08 6.52 5.09
C ILE A 282 -0.06 5.70 6.37
N SER A 283 -1.27 5.57 6.89
CA SER A 283 -1.48 4.90 8.18
C SER A 283 -2.89 4.29 8.28
N TYR A 284 -2.97 3.17 8.96
CA TYR A 284 -4.23 2.55 9.38
C TYR A 284 -4.96 3.36 10.46
N HIS A 285 -4.26 4.24 11.17
CA HIS A 285 -4.85 5.16 12.16
C HIS A 285 -5.56 6.37 11.54
N ALA A 286 -5.56 6.53 10.21
CA ALA A 286 -5.98 7.77 9.56
C ALA A 286 -7.39 8.23 9.93
N LYS A 287 -8.39 7.32 9.96
CA LYS A 287 -9.78 7.66 10.33
C LYS A 287 -9.88 8.11 11.79
N GLU A 288 -9.25 7.37 12.70
CA GLU A 288 -9.24 7.71 14.13
C GLU A 288 -8.58 9.07 14.38
N VAL A 289 -7.41 9.28 13.79
CA VAL A 289 -6.67 10.54 13.94
C VAL A 289 -7.43 11.72 13.34
N ALA A 290 -8.04 11.57 12.17
CA ALA A 290 -8.86 12.60 11.57
C ALA A 290 -10.05 12.98 12.47
N SER A 291 -10.74 11.97 13.06
CA SER A 291 -11.81 12.16 14.02
C SER A 291 -11.32 12.92 15.27
N TRP A 292 -10.20 12.51 15.85
CA TRP A 292 -9.61 13.18 17.03
C TRP A 292 -9.20 14.62 16.76
N LEU A 293 -8.70 14.93 15.58
CA LEU A 293 -8.32 16.28 15.19
C LEU A 293 -9.53 17.19 14.99
N GLN A 294 -10.70 16.62 14.63
CA GLN A 294 -11.96 17.35 14.53
C GLN A 294 -12.67 17.50 15.90
N GLY A 295 -12.08 16.99 17.00
CA GLY A 295 -12.68 17.03 18.33
C GLY A 295 -13.83 16.06 18.53
N GLN A 296 -13.95 15.04 17.69
CA GLN A 296 -14.87 13.92 17.85
C GLN A 296 -14.23 12.88 18.78
N GLU A 297 -14.95 12.42 19.82
CA GLU A 297 -14.49 11.39 20.75
C GLU A 297 -14.67 9.97 20.19
#